data_e6c3ec3093b6b8b1408d539bb9fc1060
#
_entry.id   e6c3ec3093b6b8b1408d539bb9fc1060
#
_cell.length_a   1.000
_cell.length_b   1.000
_cell.length_c   1.000
_cell.angle_alpha   90.00
_cell.angle_beta   90.00
_cell.angle_gamma   90.00
#
_symmetry.space_group_name_H-M   'P 1'
#
loop_
_entity.id
_entity.type
_entity.pdbx_description
1 polymer ?
#
loop_
_entity_poly.entity_id
_entity_poly.type
_entity_poly.pdbx_seq_one_letter_code
_entity_poly.pdbx_strand_id
1 'polypeptide(L)'
;MSAAFLGNVVEKDIHKSSLIASITFALGMAGTGFFIYYGGQHKGSLLSLIGIYICYGFIMGIGLGTGYLSPVKTLMLWFQDKKGLATGLAVAGFGAAKAIASPIMQWLLGDNQNGEIYKMFFILAVVYFIMMFAGHILLAKPADWHEPSGDEKKPGIMEVLKTKPLTNYIGIWVMFYLNITCGLALISQEKMIVKCIGLAGSVGIISTVSAIFNAGGRLGFSAWADKMKDRNTIYKLIFILSIAFTAIVMLTGGIKNAEGNILLIIFVLALIFMVNAGYGGGFSNVPTLLSDHYGMGSISAIHGITLSAWAFAGLTGNQVASRVD
;
A
#
# COMPACT_ATOMS: atom_id res chain seq x y z
N MET A 1 -8.21 -6.08 -4.41
CA MET A 1 -9.20 -7.17 -4.68
C MET A 1 -8.54 -8.50 -5.04
N SER A 2 -7.59 -8.55 -6.01
CA SER A 2 -6.92 -9.80 -6.41
C SER A 2 -6.27 -10.58 -5.26
N ALA A 3 -5.62 -9.89 -4.33
CA ALA A 3 -5.04 -10.50 -3.13
C ALA A 3 -6.07 -11.29 -2.29
N ALA A 4 -7.32 -10.84 -2.25
CA ALA A 4 -8.38 -11.51 -1.50
C ALA A 4 -8.75 -12.90 -2.09
N PHE A 5 -8.65 -13.02 -3.41
CA PHE A 5 -8.98 -14.29 -4.10
C PHE A 5 -7.76 -15.21 -4.27
N LEU A 6 -6.56 -14.62 -4.37
CA LEU A 6 -5.33 -15.34 -4.70
C LEU A 6 -4.44 -15.63 -3.47
N GLY A 7 -4.83 -15.21 -2.28
CA GLY A 7 -4.11 -15.52 -1.04
C GLY A 7 -3.87 -17.01 -0.84
N ASN A 8 -4.84 -17.85 -1.21
CA ASN A 8 -4.70 -19.32 -1.16
C ASN A 8 -3.63 -19.86 -2.12
N VAL A 9 -3.38 -19.19 -3.26
CA VAL A 9 -2.31 -19.56 -4.20
C VAL A 9 -0.95 -19.29 -3.57
N VAL A 10 -0.83 -18.14 -2.89
CA VAL A 10 0.40 -17.78 -2.15
C VAL A 10 0.66 -18.73 -0.99
N GLU A 11 -0.41 -19.21 -0.31
CA GLU A 11 -0.26 -20.22 0.75
C GLU A 11 0.30 -21.53 0.24
N LYS A 12 -0.11 -21.97 -0.95
CA LYS A 12 0.33 -23.24 -1.52
C LYS A 12 1.75 -23.17 -2.07
N ASP A 13 2.07 -22.13 -2.83
CA ASP A 13 3.35 -22.03 -3.52
C ASP A 13 3.75 -20.57 -3.74
N ILE A 14 4.78 -20.13 -3.02
CA ILE A 14 5.30 -18.76 -3.13
C ILE A 14 6.00 -18.51 -4.47
N HIS A 15 6.65 -19.53 -5.04
CA HIS A 15 7.33 -19.38 -6.33
C HIS A 15 6.32 -19.27 -7.47
N LYS A 16 5.30 -20.13 -7.49
CA LYS A 16 4.24 -20.04 -8.47
C LYS A 16 3.52 -18.70 -8.41
N SER A 17 3.22 -18.21 -7.21
CA SER A 17 2.54 -16.93 -7.04
C SER A 17 3.42 -15.74 -7.43
N SER A 18 4.72 -15.73 -7.12
CA SER A 18 5.64 -14.68 -7.52
C SER A 18 5.92 -14.67 -9.03
N LEU A 19 5.94 -15.85 -9.68
CA LEU A 19 6.02 -15.95 -11.13
C LEU A 19 4.77 -15.38 -11.81
N ILE A 20 3.57 -15.78 -11.34
CA ILE A 20 2.31 -15.22 -11.83
C ILE A 20 2.30 -13.70 -11.65
N ALA A 21 2.78 -13.20 -10.51
CA ALA A 21 2.87 -11.77 -10.25
C ALA A 21 3.75 -11.04 -11.27
N SER A 22 4.95 -11.54 -11.56
CA SER A 22 5.87 -10.91 -12.50
C SER A 22 5.31 -10.86 -13.93
N ILE A 23 4.70 -11.95 -14.37
CA ILE A 23 4.12 -12.04 -15.72
C ILE A 23 2.88 -11.15 -15.84
N THR A 24 1.92 -11.26 -14.91
CA THR A 24 0.66 -10.52 -15.02
C THR A 24 0.86 -9.01 -14.82
N PHE A 25 1.78 -8.61 -13.94
CA PHE A 25 2.12 -7.20 -13.76
C PHE A 25 2.71 -6.59 -15.04
N ALA A 26 3.69 -7.26 -15.64
CA ALA A 26 4.33 -6.79 -16.88
C ALA A 26 3.35 -6.77 -18.06
N LEU A 27 2.55 -7.83 -18.23
CA LEU A 27 1.52 -7.88 -19.28
C LEU A 27 0.46 -6.78 -19.11
N GLY A 28 0.03 -6.54 -17.87
CA GLY A 28 -0.92 -5.46 -17.56
C GLY A 28 -0.35 -4.08 -17.91
N MET A 29 0.94 -3.82 -17.58
CA MET A 29 1.60 -2.58 -17.96
C MET A 29 1.76 -2.45 -19.48
N ALA A 30 2.25 -3.47 -20.15
CA ALA A 30 2.43 -3.46 -21.60
C ALA A 30 1.09 -3.27 -22.33
N GLY A 31 0.04 -3.99 -21.90
CA GLY A 31 -1.32 -3.83 -22.42
C GLY A 31 -1.87 -2.42 -22.20
N THR A 32 -1.59 -1.83 -21.05
CA THR A 32 -1.96 -0.43 -20.78
C THR A 32 -1.27 0.52 -21.77
N GLY A 33 0.04 0.35 -21.97
CA GLY A 33 0.79 1.11 -22.96
C GLY A 33 0.19 0.98 -24.36
N PHE A 34 -0.17 -0.25 -24.77
CA PHE A 34 -0.84 -0.50 -26.04
C PHE A 34 -2.16 0.24 -26.18
N PHE A 35 -3.03 0.19 -25.18
CA PHE A 35 -4.33 0.87 -25.24
C PHE A 35 -4.21 2.38 -25.12
N ILE A 36 -3.20 2.93 -24.47
CA ILE A 36 -2.87 4.36 -24.52
C ILE A 36 -2.47 4.77 -25.94
N TYR A 37 -1.59 4.01 -26.59
CA TYR A 37 -1.20 4.25 -27.97
C TYR A 37 -2.39 4.17 -28.91
N TYR A 38 -3.19 3.11 -28.80
CA TYR A 38 -4.41 2.93 -29.62
C TYR A 38 -5.39 4.09 -29.43
N GLY A 39 -5.62 4.55 -28.19
CA GLY A 39 -6.48 5.69 -27.89
C GLY A 39 -5.97 7.02 -28.46
N GLY A 40 -4.65 7.18 -28.56
CA GLY A 40 -4.02 8.33 -29.22
C GLY A 40 -4.34 8.38 -30.72
N GLN A 41 -4.42 7.22 -31.38
CA GLN A 41 -4.78 7.09 -32.80
C GLN A 41 -6.30 7.17 -33.04
N HIS A 42 -7.12 6.75 -32.06
CA HIS A 42 -8.57 6.66 -32.16
C HIS A 42 -9.21 7.47 -31.02
N LYS A 43 -9.20 8.80 -31.17
CA LYS A 43 -9.72 9.72 -30.14
C LYS A 43 -11.18 9.40 -29.78
N GLY A 44 -11.45 9.28 -28.48
CA GLY A 44 -12.78 8.95 -27.95
C GLY A 44 -13.15 7.47 -28.03
N SER A 45 -12.20 6.58 -28.35
CA SER A 45 -12.45 5.14 -28.42
C SER A 45 -12.79 4.55 -27.04
N LEU A 46 -14.01 4.05 -26.88
CA LEU A 46 -14.44 3.30 -25.71
C LEU A 46 -13.60 2.02 -25.51
N LEU A 47 -13.13 1.40 -26.60
CA LEU A 47 -12.26 0.23 -26.56
C LEU A 47 -10.94 0.53 -25.85
N SER A 48 -10.34 1.71 -26.11
CA SER A 48 -9.12 2.14 -25.42
C SER A 48 -9.36 2.26 -23.93
N LEU A 49 -10.44 2.89 -23.50
CA LEU A 49 -10.78 3.05 -22.10
C LEU A 49 -11.01 1.70 -21.40
N ILE A 50 -11.83 0.83 -22.00
CA ILE A 50 -12.09 -0.52 -21.47
C ILE A 50 -10.79 -1.32 -21.41
N GLY A 51 -9.94 -1.25 -22.44
CA GLY A 51 -8.65 -1.94 -22.47
C GLY A 51 -7.72 -1.48 -21.36
N ILE A 52 -7.65 -0.18 -21.06
CA ILE A 52 -6.89 0.35 -19.92
C ILE A 52 -7.44 -0.19 -18.59
N TYR A 53 -8.76 -0.20 -18.38
CA TYR A 53 -9.35 -0.77 -17.16
C TYR A 53 -9.02 -2.26 -16.99
N ILE A 54 -9.07 -3.04 -18.07
CA ILE A 54 -8.75 -4.47 -18.03
C ILE A 54 -7.25 -4.65 -17.78
N CYS A 55 -6.39 -3.98 -18.52
CA CYS A 55 -4.95 -4.21 -18.43
C CYS A 55 -4.36 -3.64 -17.14
N TYR A 56 -4.62 -2.36 -16.83
CA TYR A 56 -4.11 -1.70 -15.63
C TYR A 56 -4.84 -2.12 -14.36
N GLY A 57 -6.18 -2.13 -14.42
CA GLY A 57 -7.00 -2.42 -13.23
C GLY A 57 -7.04 -3.90 -12.87
N PHE A 58 -7.29 -4.78 -13.85
CA PHE A 58 -7.50 -6.19 -13.58
C PHE A 58 -6.22 -7.03 -13.73
N ILE A 59 -5.56 -7.03 -14.88
CA ILE A 59 -4.39 -7.89 -15.13
C ILE A 59 -3.19 -7.47 -14.27
N MET A 60 -2.83 -6.18 -14.29
CA MET A 60 -1.75 -5.67 -13.44
C MET A 60 -2.11 -5.77 -11.96
N GLY A 61 -3.40 -5.57 -11.62
CA GLY A 61 -3.92 -5.73 -10.26
C GLY A 61 -3.77 -7.15 -9.72
N ILE A 62 -3.89 -8.22 -10.55
CA ILE A 62 -3.56 -9.59 -10.16
C ILE A 62 -2.08 -9.68 -9.77
N GLY A 63 -1.19 -9.15 -10.60
CA GLY A 63 0.25 -9.13 -10.33
C GLY A 63 0.61 -8.39 -9.05
N LEU A 64 -0.01 -7.23 -8.81
CA LEU A 64 0.21 -6.45 -7.60
C LEU A 64 -0.22 -7.21 -6.35
N GLY A 65 -1.41 -7.83 -6.37
CA GLY A 65 -1.93 -8.52 -5.20
C GLY A 65 -1.15 -9.78 -4.83
N THR A 66 -0.78 -10.60 -5.80
CA THR A 66 0.03 -11.81 -5.56
C THR A 66 1.48 -11.48 -5.22
N GLY A 67 2.06 -10.49 -5.92
CA GLY A 67 3.42 -10.02 -5.71
C GLY A 67 3.64 -9.35 -4.36
N TYR A 68 2.60 -8.76 -3.77
CA TYR A 68 2.67 -8.19 -2.43
C TYR A 68 2.68 -9.26 -1.32
N LEU A 69 1.81 -10.26 -1.42
CA LEU A 69 1.65 -11.26 -0.35
C LEU A 69 2.85 -12.19 -0.20
N SER A 70 3.50 -12.57 -1.31
CA SER A 70 4.59 -13.54 -1.31
C SER A 70 5.81 -13.09 -0.48
N PRO A 71 6.42 -11.90 -0.69
CA PRO A 71 7.56 -11.45 0.09
C PRO A 71 7.19 -11.16 1.54
N VAL A 72 5.99 -10.61 1.82
CA VAL A 72 5.54 -10.34 3.19
C VAL A 72 5.49 -11.63 3.99
N LYS A 73 4.84 -12.68 3.47
CA LYS A 73 4.81 -13.98 4.13
C LYS A 73 6.21 -14.55 4.32
N THR A 74 7.03 -14.53 3.28
CA THR A 74 8.36 -15.12 3.32
C THR A 74 9.23 -14.47 4.39
N LEU A 75 9.23 -13.14 4.48
CA LEU A 75 10.00 -12.42 5.51
C LEU A 75 9.49 -12.69 6.93
N MET A 76 8.18 -12.85 7.13
CA MET A 76 7.64 -13.25 8.43
C MET A 76 8.06 -14.68 8.83
N LEU A 77 8.30 -15.57 7.87
CA LEU A 77 8.80 -16.92 8.12
C LEU A 77 10.29 -16.91 8.52
N TRP A 78 11.09 -16.05 7.89
CA TRP A 78 12.52 -15.90 8.20
C TRP A 78 12.78 -15.22 9.56
N PHE A 79 11.95 -14.22 9.91
CA PHE A 79 12.16 -13.38 11.09
C PHE A 79 10.98 -13.50 12.07
N GLN A 80 10.78 -14.70 12.62
CA GLN A 80 9.63 -15.00 13.49
C GLN A 80 9.65 -14.24 14.83
N ASP A 81 10.82 -13.86 15.31
CA ASP A 81 11.05 -13.06 16.53
C ASP A 81 10.82 -11.54 16.30
N LYS A 82 10.92 -11.08 15.05
CA LYS A 82 10.81 -9.67 14.64
C LYS A 82 9.89 -9.49 13.42
N LYS A 83 8.75 -10.15 13.45
CA LYS A 83 7.78 -10.14 12.32
C LYS A 83 7.36 -8.74 11.90
N GLY A 84 7.16 -7.83 12.86
CA GLY A 84 6.80 -6.45 12.59
C GLY A 84 7.89 -5.71 11.82
N LEU A 85 9.13 -5.78 12.28
CA LEU A 85 10.26 -5.17 11.57
C LEU A 85 10.43 -5.77 10.17
N ALA A 86 10.29 -7.09 10.04
CA ALA A 86 10.41 -7.79 8.76
C ALA A 86 9.33 -7.35 7.77
N THR A 87 8.08 -7.29 8.19
CA THR A 87 6.97 -6.76 7.35
C THR A 87 7.12 -5.26 7.09
N GLY A 88 7.54 -4.50 8.09
CA GLY A 88 7.84 -3.08 7.95
C GLY A 88 8.88 -2.82 6.85
N LEU A 89 9.95 -3.61 6.82
CA LEU A 89 11.00 -3.52 5.79
C LEU A 89 10.48 -3.89 4.40
N ALA A 90 9.75 -5.01 4.27
CA ALA A 90 9.14 -5.42 3.01
C ALA A 90 8.23 -4.32 2.45
N VAL A 91 7.39 -3.76 3.31
CA VAL A 91 6.37 -2.78 2.91
C VAL A 91 6.96 -1.38 2.77
N ALA A 92 8.06 -1.05 3.46
CA ALA A 92 8.79 0.21 3.27
C ALA A 92 9.32 0.37 1.83
N GLY A 93 9.62 -0.75 1.16
CA GLY A 93 9.96 -0.78 -0.27
C GLY A 93 8.92 -0.09 -1.15
N PHE A 94 7.63 -0.17 -0.83
CA PHE A 94 6.57 0.54 -1.55
C PHE A 94 6.66 2.07 -1.38
N GLY A 95 7.03 2.53 -0.18
CA GLY A 95 7.26 3.96 0.06
C GLY A 95 8.50 4.48 -0.69
N ALA A 96 9.59 3.74 -0.61
CA ALA A 96 10.86 4.06 -1.27
C ALA A 96 10.74 3.95 -2.81
N ALA A 97 9.94 3.02 -3.33
CA ALA A 97 9.73 2.83 -4.76
C ALA A 97 9.25 4.11 -5.46
N LYS A 98 8.36 4.87 -4.82
CA LYS A 98 7.88 6.16 -5.37
C LYS A 98 9.03 7.16 -5.53
N ALA A 99 9.94 7.23 -4.55
CA ALA A 99 11.08 8.15 -4.59
C ALA A 99 12.05 7.82 -5.74
N ILE A 100 12.17 6.56 -6.09
CA ILE A 100 13.03 6.08 -7.20
C ILE A 100 12.28 6.16 -8.54
N ALA A 101 11.04 5.68 -8.59
CA ALA A 101 10.28 5.55 -9.83
C ALA A 101 9.84 6.92 -10.39
N SER A 102 9.46 7.89 -9.52
CA SER A 102 9.00 9.20 -9.99
C SER A 102 10.03 9.96 -10.83
N PRO A 103 11.30 10.11 -10.41
CA PRO A 103 12.33 10.74 -11.25
C PRO A 103 12.57 10.00 -12.56
N ILE A 104 12.58 8.66 -12.53
CA ILE A 104 12.76 7.84 -13.73
C ILE A 104 11.60 8.05 -14.71
N MET A 105 10.36 8.04 -14.20
CA MET A 105 9.18 8.31 -15.03
C MET A 105 9.21 9.72 -15.63
N GLN A 106 9.59 10.73 -14.85
CA GLN A 106 9.74 12.10 -15.33
C GLN A 106 10.83 12.19 -16.41
N TRP A 107 11.97 11.55 -16.21
CA TRP A 107 13.02 11.51 -17.20
C TRP A 107 12.60 10.81 -18.50
N LEU A 108 11.85 9.70 -18.40
CA LEU A 108 11.32 8.98 -19.56
C LEU A 108 10.26 9.78 -20.32
N LEU A 109 9.49 10.61 -19.64
CA LEU A 109 8.47 11.48 -20.27
C LEU A 109 9.07 12.71 -20.93
N GLY A 110 10.25 13.19 -20.47
CA GLY A 110 10.86 14.42 -20.93
C GLY A 110 10.00 15.67 -20.70
N ASP A 111 10.43 16.81 -21.21
CA ASP A 111 9.71 18.09 -21.08
C ASP A 111 8.41 18.16 -21.92
N ASN A 112 8.30 17.33 -22.93
CA ASN A 112 7.13 17.22 -23.81
C ASN A 112 6.21 16.08 -23.38
N GLN A 113 5.35 16.32 -22.38
CA GLN A 113 4.36 15.34 -21.91
C GLN A 113 3.32 14.88 -22.97
N ASN A 114 3.42 15.35 -24.23
CA ASN A 114 2.33 15.29 -25.20
C ASN A 114 2.29 14.06 -26.11
N GLY A 115 3.05 12.99 -25.88
CA GLY A 115 2.89 11.94 -26.88
C GLY A 115 3.42 10.56 -26.56
N GLU A 116 4.27 10.41 -25.58
CA GLU A 116 5.01 9.15 -25.44
C GLU A 116 4.80 8.40 -24.13
N ILE A 117 3.70 8.70 -23.42
CA ILE A 117 3.31 8.00 -22.19
C ILE A 117 3.29 6.48 -22.43
N TYR A 118 2.83 6.02 -23.59
CA TYR A 118 2.79 4.60 -23.95
C TYR A 118 4.19 3.97 -23.99
N LYS A 119 5.22 4.71 -24.46
CA LYS A 119 6.62 4.20 -24.47
C LYS A 119 7.13 4.00 -23.05
N MET A 120 6.85 4.93 -22.14
CA MET A 120 7.18 4.79 -20.72
C MET A 120 6.56 3.50 -20.16
N PHE A 121 5.30 3.20 -20.44
CA PHE A 121 4.65 1.97 -19.99
C PHE A 121 5.34 0.72 -20.52
N PHE A 122 5.76 0.67 -21.80
CA PHE A 122 6.49 -0.46 -22.36
C PHE A 122 7.88 -0.63 -21.73
N ILE A 123 8.62 0.45 -21.56
CA ILE A 123 9.94 0.41 -20.91
C ILE A 123 9.81 -0.09 -19.47
N LEU A 124 8.88 0.46 -18.70
CA LEU A 124 8.64 0.05 -17.33
C LEU A 124 8.11 -1.37 -17.21
N ALA A 125 7.32 -1.87 -18.19
CA ALA A 125 6.87 -3.25 -18.21
C ALA A 125 8.07 -4.21 -18.28
N VAL A 126 9.05 -3.92 -19.12
CA VAL A 126 10.28 -4.74 -19.23
C VAL A 126 11.13 -4.63 -17.96
N VAL A 127 11.37 -3.43 -17.47
CA VAL A 127 12.19 -3.21 -16.27
C VAL A 127 11.58 -3.90 -15.06
N TYR A 128 10.27 -3.73 -14.82
CA TYR A 128 9.61 -4.37 -13.69
C TYR A 128 9.50 -5.87 -13.84
N PHE A 129 9.34 -6.40 -15.08
CA PHE A 129 9.40 -7.82 -15.30
C PHE A 129 10.76 -8.40 -14.88
N ILE A 130 11.86 -7.79 -15.32
CA ILE A 130 13.22 -8.23 -14.96
C ILE A 130 13.42 -8.18 -13.45
N MET A 131 13.04 -7.08 -12.80
CA MET A 131 13.18 -6.92 -11.34
C MET A 131 12.33 -7.91 -10.56
N MET A 132 11.05 -8.09 -10.93
CA MET A 132 10.15 -9.01 -10.27
C MET A 132 10.53 -10.47 -10.50
N PHE A 133 11.02 -10.80 -11.70
CA PHE A 133 11.50 -12.14 -12.02
C PHE A 133 12.81 -12.47 -11.27
N ALA A 134 13.73 -11.51 -11.16
CA ALA A 134 14.90 -11.66 -10.30
C ALA A 134 14.48 -11.89 -8.83
N GLY A 135 13.52 -11.12 -8.33
CA GLY A 135 12.93 -11.34 -7.00
C GLY A 135 12.29 -12.73 -6.85
N HIS A 136 11.59 -13.23 -7.88
CA HIS A 136 11.05 -14.58 -7.91
C HIS A 136 12.13 -15.66 -7.74
N ILE A 137 13.26 -15.52 -8.42
CA ILE A 137 14.39 -16.48 -8.33
C ILE A 137 15.02 -16.46 -6.93
N LEU A 138 15.15 -15.26 -6.33
CA LEU A 138 15.77 -15.07 -5.04
C LEU A 138 14.85 -15.39 -3.85
N LEU A 139 13.54 -15.49 -4.08
CA LEU A 139 12.56 -15.75 -3.03
C LEU A 139 12.67 -17.19 -2.55
N ALA A 140 13.01 -17.41 -1.27
CA ALA A 140 13.14 -18.74 -0.69
C ALA A 140 12.50 -18.79 0.70
N LYS A 141 11.88 -19.92 1.05
CA LYS A 141 11.45 -20.20 2.42
C LYS A 141 12.67 -20.65 3.26
N PRO A 142 12.66 -20.44 4.59
CA PRO A 142 13.66 -21.04 5.47
C PRO A 142 13.72 -22.57 5.29
N ALA A 143 14.91 -23.15 5.30
CA ALA A 143 15.11 -24.59 5.10
C ALA A 143 14.51 -25.45 6.23
N ASP A 144 14.44 -24.89 7.42
CA ASP A 144 13.86 -25.49 8.64
C ASP A 144 12.33 -25.27 8.74
N TRP A 145 11.75 -24.47 7.83
CA TRP A 145 10.31 -24.31 7.76
C TRP A 145 9.69 -25.54 7.07
N HIS A 146 9.18 -26.45 7.88
CA HIS A 146 8.30 -27.50 7.40
C HIS A 146 6.85 -26.99 7.41
N GLU A 147 6.20 -27.01 6.26
CA GLU A 147 4.74 -26.88 6.28
C GLU A 147 4.20 -27.98 7.19
N PRO A 148 3.15 -27.69 8.02
CA PRO A 148 2.52 -28.71 8.81
C PRO A 148 2.24 -29.92 7.90
N SER A 149 3.06 -30.98 8.08
CA SER A 149 2.98 -32.21 7.30
C SER A 149 1.77 -32.97 7.82
N GLY A 150 0.80 -33.16 6.99
CA GLY A 150 -0.31 -34.03 7.29
C GLY A 150 -1.38 -33.89 6.23
N ASP A 151 -2.06 -34.97 5.97
CA ASP A 151 -3.36 -35.05 5.30
C ASP A 151 -4.45 -34.18 5.97
N GLU A 152 -4.11 -33.38 6.97
CA GLU A 152 -4.95 -32.34 7.51
C GLU A 152 -5.16 -31.29 6.44
N LYS A 153 -6.32 -31.33 5.81
CA LYS A 153 -6.83 -30.25 4.96
C LYS A 153 -6.51 -28.94 5.66
N LYS A 154 -5.63 -28.11 5.04
CA LYS A 154 -5.40 -26.75 5.54
C LYS A 154 -6.77 -26.13 5.82
N PRO A 155 -7.02 -25.64 7.05
CA PRO A 155 -8.34 -25.17 7.40
C PRO A 155 -8.76 -24.09 6.41
N GLY A 156 -9.97 -24.18 5.91
CA GLY A 156 -10.52 -23.17 5.01
C GLY A 156 -10.53 -21.80 5.70
N ILE A 157 -10.46 -20.72 4.95
CA ILE A 157 -10.46 -19.34 5.50
C ILE A 157 -11.60 -19.15 6.52
N MET A 158 -12.79 -19.69 6.20
CA MET A 158 -13.95 -19.61 7.10
C MET A 158 -13.76 -20.39 8.39
N GLU A 159 -13.05 -21.52 8.37
CA GLU A 159 -12.73 -22.28 9.56
C GLU A 159 -11.75 -21.50 10.44
N VAL A 160 -10.72 -20.91 9.84
CA VAL A 160 -9.75 -20.10 10.59
C VAL A 160 -10.42 -18.86 11.18
N LEU A 161 -11.28 -18.17 10.44
CA LEU A 161 -12.01 -17.02 10.96
C LEU A 161 -12.95 -17.38 12.11
N LYS A 162 -13.46 -18.64 12.15
CA LYS A 162 -14.30 -19.15 13.24
C LYS A 162 -13.51 -19.53 14.49
N THR A 163 -12.18 -19.63 14.45
CA THR A 163 -11.33 -19.88 15.64
C THR A 163 -11.40 -18.77 16.67
N LYS A 164 -11.78 -17.57 16.24
CA LYS A 164 -12.01 -16.39 17.08
C LYS A 164 -13.41 -15.82 16.79
N PRO A 165 -13.99 -15.02 17.70
CA PRO A 165 -15.22 -14.30 17.39
C PRO A 165 -15.06 -13.47 16.12
N LEU A 166 -16.02 -13.54 15.20
CA LEU A 166 -16.00 -12.80 13.93
C LEU A 166 -15.88 -11.29 14.12
N THR A 167 -16.37 -10.79 15.25
CA THR A 167 -16.24 -9.39 15.67
C THR A 167 -14.78 -8.91 15.74
N ASN A 168 -13.85 -9.80 16.13
CA ASN A 168 -12.42 -9.48 16.16
C ASN A 168 -11.88 -9.22 14.75
N TYR A 169 -12.24 -10.05 13.79
CA TYR A 169 -11.85 -9.87 12.40
C TYR A 169 -12.44 -8.60 11.80
N ILE A 170 -13.74 -8.37 12.01
CA ILE A 170 -14.44 -7.15 11.58
C ILE A 170 -13.78 -5.92 12.20
N GLY A 171 -13.44 -5.98 13.48
CA GLY A 171 -12.72 -4.89 14.17
C GLY A 171 -11.37 -4.57 13.51
N ILE A 172 -10.56 -5.58 13.18
CA ILE A 172 -9.27 -5.40 12.48
C ILE A 172 -9.52 -4.82 11.08
N TRP A 173 -10.50 -5.32 10.36
CA TRP A 173 -10.84 -4.85 9.01
C TRP A 173 -11.28 -3.38 9.02
N VAL A 174 -12.18 -2.99 9.92
CA VAL A 174 -12.67 -1.61 10.07
C VAL A 174 -11.54 -0.68 10.52
N MET A 175 -10.75 -1.10 11.49
CA MET A 175 -9.57 -0.35 11.95
C MET A 175 -8.59 -0.08 10.80
N PHE A 176 -8.30 -1.09 10.00
CA PHE A 176 -7.43 -0.95 8.82
C PHE A 176 -8.08 -0.04 7.76
N TYR A 177 -9.37 -0.22 7.47
CA TYR A 177 -10.13 0.63 6.56
C TYR A 177 -10.06 2.11 6.96
N LEU A 178 -10.30 2.43 8.22
CA LEU A 178 -10.26 3.80 8.72
C LEU A 178 -8.84 4.41 8.65
N ASN A 179 -7.81 3.63 9.03
CA ASN A 179 -6.42 4.07 8.92
C ASN A 179 -6.05 4.43 7.48
N ILE A 180 -6.42 3.57 6.54
CA ILE A 180 -6.12 3.77 5.11
C ILE A 180 -6.94 4.93 4.53
N THR A 181 -8.22 5.04 4.88
CA THR A 181 -9.10 6.12 4.41
C THR A 181 -8.56 7.49 4.86
N CYS A 182 -8.16 7.62 6.12
CA CYS A 182 -7.57 8.85 6.65
C CYS A 182 -6.29 9.24 5.90
N GLY A 183 -5.38 8.26 5.69
CA GLY A 183 -4.14 8.50 4.96
C GLY A 183 -4.37 8.87 3.50
N LEU A 184 -5.20 8.12 2.78
CA LEU A 184 -5.47 8.40 1.36
C LEU A 184 -6.19 9.74 1.15
N ALA A 185 -7.13 10.09 2.01
CA ALA A 185 -7.80 11.38 1.98
C ALA A 185 -6.79 12.53 2.09
N LEU A 186 -5.90 12.48 3.08
CA LEU A 186 -4.89 13.54 3.24
C LEU A 186 -3.85 13.55 2.12
N ILE A 187 -3.34 12.39 1.72
CA ILE A 187 -2.32 12.26 0.65
C ILE A 187 -2.86 12.81 -0.69
N SER A 188 -4.14 12.58 -0.99
CA SER A 188 -4.74 13.08 -2.22
C SER A 188 -4.83 14.61 -2.26
N GLN A 189 -5.01 15.26 -1.11
CA GLN A 189 -5.15 16.71 -0.97
C GLN A 189 -3.84 17.41 -0.56
N GLU A 190 -2.76 16.67 -0.29
CA GLU A 190 -1.51 17.20 0.25
C GLU A 190 -0.98 18.40 -0.55
N LYS A 191 -0.93 18.28 -1.87
CA LYS A 191 -0.44 19.37 -2.74
C LYS A 191 -1.30 20.63 -2.64
N MET A 192 -2.61 20.47 -2.53
CA MET A 192 -3.55 21.56 -2.39
C MET A 192 -3.39 22.22 -1.02
N ILE A 193 -3.33 21.43 0.05
CA ILE A 193 -3.09 21.92 1.41
C ILE A 193 -1.80 22.72 1.50
N VAL A 194 -0.69 22.21 0.94
CA VAL A 194 0.61 22.89 0.95
C VAL A 194 0.56 24.24 0.20
N LYS A 195 -0.21 24.32 -0.89
CA LYS A 195 -0.44 25.59 -1.58
C LYS A 195 -1.29 26.55 -0.75
N CYS A 196 -2.35 26.06 -0.10
CA CYS A 196 -3.23 26.89 0.74
C CYS A 196 -2.54 27.50 1.95
N ILE A 197 -1.48 26.88 2.48
CA ILE A 197 -0.70 27.42 3.59
C ILE A 197 0.45 28.35 3.13
N GLY A 198 0.45 28.78 1.87
CA GLY A 198 1.44 29.70 1.33
C GLY A 198 2.78 29.07 0.90
N LEU A 199 2.88 27.73 0.88
CA LEU A 199 4.14 27.01 0.57
C LEU A 199 4.15 26.40 -0.85
N ALA A 200 3.54 27.06 -1.82
CA ALA A 200 3.42 26.56 -3.20
C ALA A 200 4.79 26.18 -3.83
N GLY A 201 5.85 26.95 -3.58
CA GLY A 201 7.20 26.66 -4.07
C GLY A 201 7.88 25.45 -3.42
N SER A 202 7.35 24.99 -2.28
CA SER A 202 7.93 23.88 -1.48
C SER A 202 7.16 22.57 -1.62
N VAL A 203 6.16 22.49 -2.48
CA VAL A 203 5.30 21.28 -2.66
C VAL A 203 6.13 20.02 -2.91
N GLY A 204 7.15 20.08 -3.78
CA GLY A 204 8.00 18.93 -4.08
C GLY A 204 8.78 18.44 -2.86
N ILE A 205 9.38 19.35 -2.10
CA ILE A 205 10.15 19.02 -0.89
C ILE A 205 9.23 18.42 0.16
N ILE A 206 8.08 19.04 0.43
CA ILE A 206 7.13 18.57 1.44
C ILE A 206 6.60 17.19 1.06
N SER A 207 6.25 16.95 -0.20
CA SER A 207 5.82 15.63 -0.66
C SER A 207 6.92 14.57 -0.52
N THR A 208 8.18 14.92 -0.73
CA THR A 208 9.31 14.02 -0.49
C THR A 208 9.46 13.70 1.01
N VAL A 209 9.38 14.71 1.86
CA VAL A 209 9.42 14.51 3.33
C VAL A 209 8.24 13.67 3.80
N SER A 210 7.03 13.91 3.29
CA SER A 210 5.85 13.07 3.56
C SER A 210 6.08 11.61 3.19
N ALA A 211 6.71 11.34 2.03
CA ALA A 211 7.05 9.97 1.62
C ALA A 211 8.09 9.33 2.55
N ILE A 212 9.06 10.10 3.05
CA ILE A 212 10.03 9.64 4.05
C ILE A 212 9.32 9.29 5.36
N PHE A 213 8.39 10.13 5.84
CA PHE A 213 7.58 9.84 7.02
C PHE A 213 6.70 8.60 6.83
N ASN A 214 6.13 8.40 5.64
CA ASN A 214 5.36 7.20 5.31
C ASN A 214 6.24 5.94 5.39
N ALA A 215 7.40 5.94 4.75
CA ALA A 215 8.34 4.81 4.79
C ALA A 215 8.92 4.61 6.21
N GLY A 216 9.29 5.69 6.89
CA GLY A 216 9.76 5.67 8.27
C GLY A 216 8.71 5.16 9.25
N GLY A 217 7.45 5.53 9.04
CA GLY A 217 6.31 5.02 9.81
C GLY A 217 6.13 3.51 9.67
N ARG A 218 6.31 2.97 8.46
CA ARG A 218 6.27 1.51 8.21
C ARG A 218 7.33 0.77 9.02
N LEU A 219 8.54 1.28 9.06
CA LEU A 219 9.64 0.68 9.83
C LEU A 219 9.48 0.94 11.33
N GLY A 220 9.29 2.20 11.73
CA GLY A 220 9.31 2.63 13.11
C GLY A 220 8.15 2.05 13.93
N PHE A 221 6.91 2.20 13.46
CA PHE A 221 5.75 1.64 14.17
C PHE A 221 5.76 0.12 14.19
N SER A 222 6.26 -0.53 13.13
CA SER A 222 6.34 -1.99 13.09
C SER A 222 7.42 -2.54 14.02
N ALA A 223 8.60 -1.91 14.06
CA ALA A 223 9.67 -2.28 15.02
C ALA A 223 9.24 -2.00 16.47
N TRP A 224 8.45 -0.94 16.68
CA TRP A 224 7.93 -0.64 18.01
C TRP A 224 6.85 -1.63 18.43
N ALA A 225 5.99 -2.04 17.50
CA ALA A 225 4.95 -3.05 17.74
C ALA A 225 5.53 -4.40 18.19
N ASP A 226 6.72 -4.79 17.70
CA ASP A 226 7.38 -6.02 18.11
C ASP A 226 7.80 -6.02 19.60
N LYS A 227 7.93 -4.83 20.21
CA LYS A 227 8.27 -4.68 21.63
C LYS A 227 7.03 -4.57 22.52
N MET A 228 5.84 -4.47 21.93
CA MET A 228 4.59 -4.29 22.68
C MET A 228 3.92 -5.64 22.97
N LYS A 229 3.30 -5.75 24.17
CA LYS A 229 2.47 -6.90 24.52
C LYS A 229 1.20 -7.01 23.68
N ASP A 230 0.64 -5.86 23.28
CA ASP A 230 -0.57 -5.77 22.44
C ASP A 230 -0.30 -4.83 21.25
N ARG A 231 -0.24 -5.40 20.05
CA ARG A 231 -0.04 -4.64 18.81
C ARG A 231 -1.16 -3.65 18.50
N ASN A 232 -2.36 -3.87 19.03
CA ASN A 232 -3.46 -2.93 18.85
C ASN A 232 -3.13 -1.54 19.43
N THR A 233 -2.20 -1.48 20.39
CA THR A 233 -1.74 -0.22 21.00
C THR A 233 -1.13 0.73 19.95
N ILE A 234 -0.48 0.20 18.92
CA ILE A 234 0.06 1.03 17.82
C ILE A 234 -1.07 1.76 17.09
N TYR A 235 -2.18 1.07 16.80
CA TYR A 235 -3.32 1.70 16.12
C TYR A 235 -4.00 2.73 17.00
N LYS A 236 -4.15 2.45 18.32
CA LYS A 236 -4.66 3.43 19.28
C LYS A 236 -3.80 4.69 19.25
N LEU A 237 -2.48 4.53 19.28
CA LEU A 237 -1.53 5.65 19.22
C LEU A 237 -1.66 6.44 17.92
N ILE A 238 -1.68 5.76 16.77
CA ILE A 238 -1.83 6.39 15.44
C ILE A 238 -3.11 7.21 15.39
N PHE A 239 -4.25 6.65 15.83
CA PHE A 239 -5.54 7.36 15.82
C PHE A 239 -5.56 8.53 16.79
N ILE A 240 -5.08 8.34 18.02
CA ILE A 240 -5.04 9.42 19.02
C ILE A 240 -4.20 10.59 18.52
N LEU A 241 -3.00 10.32 17.99
CA LEU A 241 -2.13 11.37 17.45
C LEU A 241 -2.77 12.05 16.22
N SER A 242 -3.35 11.29 15.30
CA SER A 242 -4.02 11.87 14.13
C SER A 242 -5.19 12.76 14.53
N ILE A 243 -6.02 12.33 15.49
CA ILE A 243 -7.14 13.14 16.00
C ILE A 243 -6.61 14.38 16.72
N ALA A 244 -5.58 14.24 17.57
CA ALA A 244 -5.02 15.36 18.32
C ALA A 244 -4.47 16.45 17.39
N PHE A 245 -3.63 16.08 16.41
CA PHE A 245 -3.11 17.05 15.45
C PHE A 245 -4.22 17.69 14.59
N THR A 246 -5.22 16.91 14.17
CA THR A 246 -6.37 17.45 13.44
C THR A 246 -7.14 18.45 14.30
N ALA A 247 -7.42 18.11 15.56
CA ALA A 247 -8.10 19.00 16.49
C ALA A 247 -7.31 20.30 16.74
N ILE A 248 -5.98 20.21 16.92
CA ILE A 248 -5.13 21.39 17.08
C ILE A 248 -5.25 22.30 15.85
N VAL A 249 -5.11 21.75 14.63
CA VAL A 249 -5.23 22.54 13.41
C VAL A 249 -6.61 23.21 13.29
N MET A 250 -7.68 22.47 13.60
CA MET A 250 -9.05 23.02 13.56
C MET A 250 -9.28 24.12 14.58
N LEU A 251 -8.83 23.91 15.83
CA LEU A 251 -9.02 24.87 16.93
C LEU A 251 -8.15 26.13 16.78
N THR A 252 -7.03 26.03 16.09
CA THR A 252 -6.13 27.17 15.84
C THR A 252 -6.47 27.99 14.60
N GLY A 253 -7.57 27.67 13.91
CA GLY A 253 -8.10 28.49 12.82
C GLY A 253 -8.26 27.74 11.49
N GLY A 254 -7.86 26.45 11.42
CA GLY A 254 -7.97 25.63 10.23
C GLY A 254 -6.96 25.97 9.15
N ILE A 255 -6.88 25.11 8.14
CA ILE A 255 -5.90 25.18 7.04
C ILE A 255 -6.02 26.52 6.26
N LYS A 256 -7.24 27.02 6.07
CA LYS A 256 -7.50 28.26 5.29
C LYS A 256 -6.88 29.52 5.95
N ASN A 257 -6.69 29.51 7.25
CA ASN A 257 -6.13 30.63 8.00
C ASN A 257 -4.63 30.44 8.32
N ALA A 258 -4.00 29.46 7.73
CA ALA A 258 -2.61 29.14 8.02
C ALA A 258 -1.60 30.06 7.28
N GLU A 259 -2.00 30.63 6.13
CA GLU A 259 -1.11 31.51 5.38
C GLU A 259 -0.68 32.72 6.24
N GLY A 260 0.62 32.93 6.34
CA GLY A 260 1.21 33.97 7.19
C GLY A 260 1.32 33.65 8.69
N ASN A 261 0.71 32.56 9.16
CA ASN A 261 0.78 32.10 10.54
C ASN A 261 1.76 30.93 10.69
N ILE A 262 3.02 31.22 11.05
CA ILE A 262 4.09 30.21 11.14
C ILE A 262 3.72 29.07 12.09
N LEU A 263 3.11 29.36 13.23
CA LEU A 263 2.74 28.32 14.20
C LEU A 263 1.71 27.34 13.61
N LEU A 264 0.70 27.89 12.93
CA LEU A 264 -0.34 27.06 12.29
C LEU A 264 0.21 26.28 11.11
N ILE A 265 1.12 26.86 10.31
CA ILE A 265 1.84 26.15 9.26
C ILE A 265 2.59 24.94 9.83
N ILE A 266 3.31 25.11 10.95
CA ILE A 266 4.01 24.01 11.63
C ILE A 266 3.06 22.89 12.03
N PHE A 267 1.89 23.22 12.61
CA PHE A 267 0.89 22.22 13.00
C PHE A 267 0.28 21.50 11.79
N VAL A 268 0.02 22.20 10.67
CA VAL A 268 -0.46 21.58 9.44
C VAL A 268 0.59 20.64 8.85
N LEU A 269 1.85 21.03 8.81
CA LEU A 269 2.94 20.15 8.35
C LEU A 269 3.11 18.94 9.26
N ALA A 270 3.05 19.14 10.59
CA ALA A 270 3.10 18.04 11.56
C ALA A 270 1.92 17.07 11.38
N LEU A 271 0.70 17.58 11.11
CA LEU A 271 -0.45 16.75 10.77
C LEU A 271 -0.19 15.91 9.52
N ILE A 272 0.29 16.54 8.42
CA ILE A 272 0.60 15.85 7.18
C ILE A 272 1.61 14.72 7.42
N PHE A 273 2.71 15.01 8.11
CA PHE A 273 3.77 14.02 8.34
C PHE A 273 3.32 12.92 9.31
N MET A 274 2.58 13.25 10.35
CA MET A 274 2.06 12.27 11.30
C MET A 274 1.05 11.31 10.66
N VAL A 275 0.12 11.84 9.87
CA VAL A 275 -0.86 11.00 9.16
C VAL A 275 -0.17 10.11 8.12
N ASN A 276 0.83 10.62 7.40
CA ASN A 276 1.64 9.80 6.48
C ASN A 276 2.38 8.68 7.22
N ALA A 277 3.02 8.98 8.35
CA ALA A 277 3.68 7.98 9.18
C ALA A 277 2.69 6.93 9.72
N GLY A 278 1.53 7.39 10.21
CA GLY A 278 0.45 6.54 10.71
C GLY A 278 -0.16 5.65 9.63
N TYR A 279 -0.38 6.18 8.42
CA TYR A 279 -0.80 5.41 7.26
C TYR A 279 0.19 4.28 6.95
N GLY A 280 1.49 4.61 6.86
CA GLY A 280 2.53 3.63 6.61
C GLY A 280 2.61 2.57 7.72
N GLY A 281 2.66 3.00 8.96
CA GLY A 281 2.77 2.13 10.14
C GLY A 281 1.57 1.22 10.32
N GLY A 282 0.35 1.75 10.16
CA GLY A 282 -0.87 0.95 10.22
C GLY A 282 -0.91 -0.11 9.12
N PHE A 283 -0.53 0.27 7.89
CA PHE A 283 -0.50 -0.67 6.77
C PHE A 283 0.48 -1.84 7.03
N SER A 284 1.67 -1.57 7.51
CA SER A 284 2.72 -2.59 7.71
C SER A 284 2.46 -3.49 8.93
N ASN A 285 1.67 -3.04 9.91
CA ASN A 285 1.36 -3.83 11.10
C ASN A 285 0.21 -4.83 10.91
N VAL A 286 -0.65 -4.67 9.88
CA VAL A 286 -1.79 -5.56 9.65
C VAL A 286 -1.39 -7.04 9.51
N PRO A 287 -0.41 -7.43 8.67
CA PRO A 287 -0.08 -8.84 8.51
C PRO A 287 0.44 -9.47 9.82
N THR A 288 1.22 -8.74 10.60
CA THR A 288 1.71 -9.24 11.89
C THR A 288 0.59 -9.34 12.92
N LEU A 289 -0.30 -8.36 12.98
CA LEU A 289 -1.47 -8.42 13.84
C LEU A 289 -2.36 -9.63 13.51
N LEU A 290 -2.59 -9.88 12.23
CA LEU A 290 -3.35 -11.05 11.78
C LEU A 290 -2.63 -12.35 12.12
N SER A 291 -1.29 -12.40 11.98
CA SER A 291 -0.51 -13.60 12.35
C SER A 291 -0.55 -13.90 13.84
N ASP A 292 -0.60 -12.87 14.68
CA ASP A 292 -0.70 -13.03 16.13
C ASP A 292 -2.09 -13.54 16.55
N HIS A 293 -3.14 -13.16 15.79
CA HIS A 293 -4.51 -13.60 16.06
C HIS A 293 -4.85 -14.97 15.45
N TYR A 294 -4.39 -15.26 14.23
CA TYR A 294 -4.86 -16.39 13.43
C TYR A 294 -3.75 -17.39 13.05
N GLY A 295 -2.51 -17.11 13.46
CA GLY A 295 -1.34 -17.94 13.15
C GLY A 295 -0.80 -17.75 11.73
N MET A 296 0.33 -18.42 11.45
CA MET A 296 1.05 -18.30 10.17
C MET A 296 0.50 -19.20 9.05
N GLY A 297 -0.26 -20.24 9.41
CA GLY A 297 -0.70 -21.27 8.46
C GLY A 297 -1.62 -20.77 7.34
N SER A 298 -2.43 -19.75 7.62
CA SER A 298 -3.37 -19.15 6.66
C SER A 298 -3.21 -17.64 6.47
N ILE A 299 -2.03 -17.13 6.84
CA ILE A 299 -1.81 -15.67 6.91
C ILE A 299 -2.02 -14.97 5.57
N SER A 300 -1.54 -15.53 4.45
CA SER A 300 -1.70 -14.89 3.14
C SER A 300 -3.15 -14.83 2.71
N ALA A 301 -3.93 -15.85 3.03
CA ALA A 301 -5.35 -15.91 2.70
C ALA A 301 -6.16 -14.87 3.51
N ILE A 302 -5.97 -14.83 4.84
CA ILE A 302 -6.66 -13.89 5.73
C ILE A 302 -6.20 -12.44 5.42
N HIS A 303 -4.90 -12.22 5.26
CA HIS A 303 -4.36 -10.92 4.91
C HIS A 303 -4.88 -10.47 3.54
N GLY A 304 -4.91 -11.38 2.55
CA GLY A 304 -5.48 -11.09 1.24
C GLY A 304 -6.90 -10.56 1.31
N ILE A 305 -7.78 -11.20 2.11
CA ILE A 305 -9.15 -10.70 2.31
C ILE A 305 -9.16 -9.37 3.04
N THR A 306 -8.30 -9.20 4.05
CA THR A 306 -8.21 -7.94 4.80
C THR A 306 -7.78 -6.77 3.91
N LEU A 307 -6.99 -7.01 2.85
CA LEU A 307 -6.65 -6.00 1.85
C LEU A 307 -7.86 -5.48 1.05
N SER A 308 -9.04 -6.12 1.14
CA SER A 308 -10.28 -5.54 0.62
C SER A 308 -10.60 -4.20 1.30
N ALA A 309 -10.24 -4.03 2.57
CA ALA A 309 -10.38 -2.75 3.27
C ALA A 309 -9.60 -1.63 2.59
N TRP A 310 -8.39 -1.92 2.11
CA TRP A 310 -7.61 -0.96 1.32
C TRP A 310 -8.30 -0.60 -0.01
N ALA A 311 -8.88 -1.59 -0.70
CA ALA A 311 -9.61 -1.33 -1.94
C ALA A 311 -10.84 -0.42 -1.70
N PHE A 312 -11.63 -0.69 -0.64
CA PHE A 312 -12.75 0.17 -0.25
C PHE A 312 -12.30 1.57 0.17
N ALA A 313 -11.21 1.67 0.94
CA ALA A 313 -10.63 2.96 1.33
C ALA A 313 -10.18 3.79 0.10
N GLY A 314 -9.61 3.14 -0.92
CA GLY A 314 -9.24 3.80 -2.17
C GLY A 314 -10.45 4.38 -2.93
N LEU A 315 -11.60 3.70 -2.86
CA LEU A 315 -12.83 4.20 -3.47
C LEU A 315 -13.48 5.33 -2.67
N THR A 316 -13.46 5.24 -1.35
CA THR A 316 -14.20 6.16 -0.48
C THR A 316 -13.37 7.34 0.00
N GLY A 317 -12.08 7.14 0.34
CA GLY A 317 -11.22 8.16 0.93
C GLY A 317 -11.04 9.38 0.03
N ASN A 318 -10.73 9.17 -1.24
CA ASN A 318 -10.56 10.25 -2.20
C ASN A 318 -11.87 11.01 -2.47
N GLN A 319 -13.00 10.29 -2.50
CA GLN A 319 -14.31 10.93 -2.73
C GLN A 319 -14.76 11.76 -1.53
N VAL A 320 -14.50 11.28 -0.30
CA VAL A 320 -14.77 12.08 0.91
C VAL A 320 -13.91 13.33 0.91
N ALA A 321 -12.61 13.21 0.62
CA ALA A 321 -11.70 14.35 0.58
C ALA A 321 -12.06 15.40 -0.48
N SER A 322 -12.58 14.98 -1.64
CA SER A 322 -12.96 15.89 -2.73
C SER A 322 -14.30 16.63 -2.52
N ARG A 323 -15.08 16.26 -1.51
CA ARG A 323 -16.37 16.90 -1.19
C ARG A 323 -16.31 17.85 0.00
N VAL A 324 -15.19 17.90 0.69
CA VAL A 324 -14.93 18.81 1.80
C VAL A 324 -14.22 20.05 1.25
N ASP A 325 -14.93 20.86 0.48
CA ASP A 325 -14.50 22.18 0.03
C ASP A 325 -14.94 23.28 1.03
#